data_31f92f8e980dc2b069207f3fbedf585e
#
_entry.id   31f92f8e980dc2b069207f3fbedf585e
#
_cell.length_a   1.000
_cell.length_b   1.000
_cell.length_c   1.000
_cell.angle_alpha   90.00
_cell.angle_beta   90.00
_cell.angle_gamma   90.00
#
_symmetry.space_group_name_H-M   'P 1'
#
loop_
_entity.id
_entity.type
_entity.pdbx_description
1 polymer ?
#
loop_
_entity_poly.entity_id
_entity_poly.type
_entity_poly.pdbx_seq_one_letter_code
_entity_poly.pdbx_strand_id
1 'polypeptide(L)'
;MQAVHDEFANELAFILVNDDIGHNAGLMINPGMFREIFPHRMKRLIAPAKAKNKLVAYHTDGKMDKIFPILDDVGFDIVHPIEPESNDIFAVKEKWGERFALVGNIPTVLLAYGSIDEIDERVKLYCEKMGPGGGYVLGSSTSIMEGIPPQNFVAMTRAAHKYGRYGSLGKA
;
A
#
# COMPACT_ATOMS: atom_id res chain seq x y z
N MET A 1 -4.04 -18.56 -10.88
CA MET A 1 -3.64 -18.37 -9.48
C MET A 1 -3.35 -19.68 -8.77
N GLN A 2 -4.24 -20.71 -8.83
CA GLN A 2 -4.00 -22.02 -8.17
C GLN A 2 -2.66 -22.64 -8.56
N ALA A 3 -2.35 -22.75 -9.86
CA ALA A 3 -1.11 -23.35 -10.35
C ALA A 3 0.16 -22.66 -9.80
N VAL A 4 0.15 -21.30 -9.73
CA VAL A 4 1.25 -20.53 -9.14
C VAL A 4 1.43 -20.85 -7.65
N HIS A 5 0.32 -20.99 -6.93
CA HIS A 5 0.36 -21.37 -5.52
C HIS A 5 0.85 -22.80 -5.30
N ASP A 6 0.51 -23.72 -6.19
CA ASP A 6 0.90 -25.12 -6.04
C ASP A 6 2.40 -25.30 -6.29
N GLU A 7 2.96 -24.53 -7.20
CA GLU A 7 4.38 -24.59 -7.57
C GLU A 7 5.28 -23.70 -6.70
N PHE A 8 4.89 -22.46 -6.43
CA PHE A 8 5.78 -21.43 -5.85
C PHE A 8 5.38 -20.95 -4.45
N ALA A 9 4.39 -21.57 -3.79
CA ALA A 9 3.89 -21.07 -2.51
C ALA A 9 4.97 -20.84 -1.44
N ASN A 10 6.03 -21.65 -1.41
CA ASN A 10 7.10 -21.51 -0.42
C ASN A 10 8.07 -20.37 -0.73
N GLU A 11 8.09 -19.89 -1.96
CA GLU A 11 9.00 -18.84 -2.44
C GLU A 11 8.33 -17.44 -2.41
N LEU A 12 6.99 -17.38 -2.36
CA LEU A 12 6.25 -16.13 -2.38
C LEU A 12 6.07 -15.57 -0.97
N ALA A 13 6.45 -14.32 -0.77
CA ALA A 13 6.18 -13.57 0.47
C ALA A 13 4.69 -13.18 0.57
N PHE A 14 4.12 -12.70 -0.51
CA PHE A 14 2.71 -12.32 -0.61
C PHE A 14 2.21 -12.40 -2.07
N ILE A 15 0.90 -12.31 -2.24
CA ILE A 15 0.25 -12.21 -3.56
C ILE A 15 -0.34 -10.80 -3.69
N LEU A 16 -0.14 -10.17 -4.84
CA LEU A 16 -0.76 -8.89 -5.18
C LEU A 16 -1.94 -9.10 -6.13
N VAL A 17 -3.11 -8.62 -5.72
CA VAL A 17 -4.27 -8.43 -6.59
C VAL A 17 -4.28 -6.97 -7.03
N ASN A 18 -4.11 -6.73 -8.31
CA ASN A 18 -4.10 -5.40 -8.90
C ASN A 18 -5.39 -5.19 -9.70
N ASP A 19 -6.22 -4.25 -9.25
CA ASP A 19 -7.51 -3.96 -9.88
C ASP A 19 -7.97 -2.54 -9.50
N ASP A 20 -7.77 -1.57 -10.39
CA ASP A 20 -8.10 -0.18 -10.15
C ASP A 20 -9.62 0.03 -10.19
N ILE A 21 -10.21 0.13 -9.01
CA ILE A 21 -11.65 0.34 -8.80
C ILE A 21 -11.99 1.74 -8.31
N GLY A 22 -10.98 2.52 -7.95
CA GLY A 22 -11.10 3.88 -7.44
C GLY A 22 -10.38 4.91 -8.30
N HIS A 23 -10.73 6.16 -8.07
CA HIS A 23 -9.97 7.34 -8.50
C HIS A 23 -10.15 8.47 -7.48
N ASN A 24 -9.58 9.64 -7.72
CA ASN A 24 -9.53 10.75 -6.75
C ASN A 24 -10.90 11.15 -6.15
N ALA A 25 -12.01 10.97 -6.89
CA ALA A 25 -13.36 11.27 -6.40
C ALA A 25 -14.06 10.09 -5.70
N GLY A 26 -13.49 8.88 -5.73
CA GLY A 26 -14.04 7.68 -5.13
C GLY A 26 -14.14 6.48 -6.09
N LEU A 27 -15.10 5.59 -5.86
CA LEU A 27 -15.31 4.40 -6.69
C LEU A 27 -15.70 4.77 -8.13
N MET A 28 -15.11 4.07 -9.11
CA MET A 28 -15.46 4.19 -10.54
C MET A 28 -16.75 3.46 -10.90
N ILE A 29 -17.23 2.61 -10.04
CA ILE A 29 -18.48 1.86 -10.24
C ILE A 29 -19.48 2.18 -9.14
N ASN A 30 -20.76 1.85 -9.39
CA ASN A 30 -21.82 2.07 -8.40
C ASN A 30 -21.47 1.37 -7.07
N PRO A 31 -21.48 2.08 -5.92
CA PRO A 31 -21.08 1.51 -4.63
C PRO A 31 -21.95 0.32 -4.17
N GLY A 32 -23.22 0.30 -4.53
CA GLY A 32 -24.13 -0.83 -4.24
C GLY A 32 -23.71 -2.08 -5.02
N MET A 33 -23.52 -1.95 -6.32
CA MET A 33 -23.05 -3.03 -7.18
C MET A 33 -21.66 -3.52 -6.74
N PHE A 34 -20.76 -2.62 -6.36
CA PHE A 34 -19.44 -2.99 -5.86
C PHE A 34 -19.53 -3.86 -4.59
N ARG A 35 -20.35 -3.46 -3.62
CA ARG A 35 -20.53 -4.22 -2.37
C ARG A 35 -21.18 -5.59 -2.59
N GLU A 36 -22.04 -5.71 -3.58
CA GLU A 36 -22.70 -6.96 -3.90
C GLU A 36 -21.76 -7.96 -4.61
N ILE A 37 -21.01 -7.49 -5.60
CA ILE A 37 -20.26 -8.36 -6.51
C ILE A 37 -18.82 -8.61 -6.03
N PHE A 38 -18.14 -7.58 -5.61
CA PHE A 38 -16.70 -7.60 -5.36
C PHE A 38 -16.28 -8.56 -4.23
N PRO A 39 -16.88 -8.54 -3.02
CA PRO A 39 -16.42 -9.38 -1.93
C PRO A 39 -16.47 -10.87 -2.26
N HIS A 40 -17.58 -11.31 -2.85
CA HIS A 40 -17.75 -12.72 -3.19
C HIS A 40 -16.71 -13.20 -4.20
N ARG A 41 -16.42 -12.40 -5.22
CA ARG A 41 -15.44 -12.74 -6.25
C ARG A 41 -14.02 -12.74 -5.70
N MET A 42 -13.67 -11.72 -4.91
CA MET A 42 -12.35 -11.58 -4.31
C MET A 42 -12.08 -12.67 -3.27
N LYS A 43 -13.04 -13.00 -2.40
CA LYS A 43 -12.88 -14.14 -1.47
C LYS A 43 -12.55 -15.43 -2.20
N ARG A 44 -13.19 -15.72 -3.32
CA ARG A 44 -12.88 -16.89 -4.16
C ARG A 44 -11.50 -16.80 -4.79
N LEU A 45 -11.10 -15.61 -5.24
CA LEU A 45 -9.81 -15.37 -5.89
C LEU A 45 -8.64 -15.60 -4.92
N ILE A 46 -8.74 -15.09 -3.69
CA ILE A 46 -7.67 -15.15 -2.71
C ILE A 46 -7.67 -16.43 -1.85
N ALA A 47 -8.74 -17.22 -1.88
CA ALA A 47 -8.87 -18.42 -1.08
C ALA A 47 -7.68 -19.40 -1.19
N PRO A 48 -7.10 -19.66 -2.38
CA PRO A 48 -5.92 -20.53 -2.48
C PRO A 48 -4.70 -19.99 -1.73
N ALA A 49 -4.50 -18.66 -1.73
CA ALA A 49 -3.41 -18.02 -0.98
C ALA A 49 -3.64 -18.13 0.52
N LYS A 50 -4.85 -17.82 0.97
CA LYS A 50 -5.23 -17.89 2.37
C LYS A 50 -5.15 -19.31 2.94
N ALA A 51 -5.52 -20.33 2.16
CA ALA A 51 -5.40 -21.73 2.55
C ALA A 51 -3.93 -22.15 2.82
N LYS A 52 -2.97 -21.45 2.25
CA LYS A 52 -1.52 -21.65 2.47
C LYS A 52 -0.90 -20.59 3.41
N ASN A 53 -1.71 -19.87 4.16
CA ASN A 53 -1.29 -18.80 5.08
C ASN A 53 -0.44 -17.71 4.41
N LYS A 54 -0.69 -17.42 3.12
CA LYS A 54 -0.01 -16.34 2.41
C LYS A 54 -0.72 -15.01 2.64
N LEU A 55 0.08 -13.97 2.81
CA LEU A 55 -0.42 -12.59 2.82
C LEU A 55 -0.94 -12.22 1.44
N VAL A 56 -2.02 -11.46 1.41
CA VAL A 56 -2.61 -10.97 0.16
C VAL A 56 -2.70 -9.46 0.19
N ALA A 57 -2.07 -8.84 -0.79
CA ALA A 57 -2.10 -7.40 -1.01
C ALA A 57 -3.18 -7.04 -2.04
N TYR A 58 -3.82 -5.90 -1.84
CA TYR A 58 -4.71 -5.29 -2.80
C TYR A 58 -4.14 -3.96 -3.29
N HIS A 59 -4.12 -3.77 -4.61
CA HIS A 59 -3.74 -2.51 -5.24
C HIS A 59 -4.96 -1.87 -5.90
N THR A 60 -5.18 -0.61 -5.58
CA THR A 60 -6.08 0.30 -6.30
C THR A 60 -5.70 1.73 -6.01
N ASP A 61 -5.72 2.57 -7.01
CA ASP A 61 -5.52 4.00 -6.87
C ASP A 61 -6.76 4.70 -6.29
N GLY A 62 -6.59 5.97 -5.89
CA GLY A 62 -7.66 6.87 -5.55
C GLY A 62 -8.09 6.88 -4.09
N LYS A 63 -9.34 7.28 -3.87
CA LYS A 63 -9.90 7.51 -2.54
C LYS A 63 -10.40 6.22 -1.89
N MET A 64 -9.85 5.88 -0.71
CA MET A 64 -9.96 4.56 -0.08
C MET A 64 -11.02 4.44 1.03
N ASP A 65 -11.56 5.54 1.55
CA ASP A 65 -12.42 5.53 2.75
C ASP A 65 -13.62 4.56 2.68
N LYS A 66 -14.24 4.41 1.50
CA LYS A 66 -15.35 3.46 1.28
C LYS A 66 -14.90 2.05 0.89
N ILE A 67 -13.62 1.89 0.55
CA ILE A 67 -13.04 0.64 0.07
C ILE A 67 -12.50 -0.18 1.24
N PHE A 68 -11.84 0.44 2.21
CA PHE A 68 -11.24 -0.25 3.36
C PHE A 68 -12.16 -1.24 4.08
N PRO A 69 -13.42 -0.90 4.43
CA PRO A 69 -14.31 -1.86 5.10
C PRO A 69 -14.61 -3.10 4.25
N ILE A 70 -14.57 -2.95 2.93
CA ILE A 70 -14.83 -4.05 1.98
C ILE A 70 -13.59 -4.93 1.86
N LEU A 71 -12.39 -4.33 1.81
CA LEU A 71 -11.13 -5.08 1.81
C LEU A 71 -10.94 -5.88 3.10
N ASP A 72 -11.38 -5.33 4.24
CA ASP A 72 -11.38 -6.02 5.53
C ASP A 72 -12.32 -7.23 5.51
N ASP A 73 -13.56 -7.07 5.07
CA ASP A 73 -14.53 -8.17 4.92
C ASP A 73 -14.01 -9.28 3.98
N VAL A 74 -13.32 -8.91 2.91
CA VAL A 74 -12.70 -9.88 1.98
C VAL A 74 -11.55 -10.63 2.63
N GLY A 75 -10.80 -10.01 3.52
CA GLY A 75 -9.66 -10.59 4.23
C GLY A 75 -8.31 -10.29 3.59
N PHE A 76 -8.15 -9.15 2.91
CA PHE A 76 -6.83 -8.66 2.49
C PHE A 76 -5.99 -8.28 3.71
N ASP A 77 -4.67 -8.37 3.58
CA ASP A 77 -3.71 -8.08 4.66
C ASP A 77 -2.92 -6.80 4.40
N ILE A 78 -2.73 -6.45 3.15
CA ILE A 78 -1.86 -5.35 2.69
C ILE A 78 -2.66 -4.48 1.72
N VAL A 79 -2.52 -3.16 1.82
CA VAL A 79 -3.15 -2.20 0.90
C VAL A 79 -2.08 -1.29 0.29
N HIS A 80 -2.13 -1.14 -1.04
CA HIS A 80 -1.21 -0.33 -1.86
C HIS A 80 -1.97 0.34 -3.02
N PRO A 81 -1.58 1.54 -3.43
CA PRO A 81 -0.94 2.56 -2.60
C PRO A 81 -1.99 3.28 -1.75
N ILE A 82 -1.54 4.05 -0.76
CA ILE A 82 -2.41 5.03 -0.13
C ILE A 82 -2.00 6.38 -0.67
N GLU A 83 -2.59 6.80 -1.78
CA GLU A 83 -2.25 8.05 -2.45
C GLU A 83 -2.50 9.27 -1.55
N PRO A 84 -1.46 10.04 -1.18
CA PRO A 84 -1.62 11.19 -0.28
C PRO A 84 -2.41 12.34 -0.90
N GLU A 85 -2.54 12.38 -2.21
CA GLU A 85 -3.36 13.36 -2.94
C GLU A 85 -4.87 13.11 -2.73
N SER A 86 -5.25 11.85 -2.47
CA SER A 86 -6.66 11.44 -2.33
C SER A 86 -7.02 11.05 -0.89
N ASN A 87 -6.02 10.80 -0.03
CA ASN A 87 -6.20 10.27 1.32
C ASN A 87 -5.31 10.98 2.33
N ASP A 88 -5.82 11.20 3.54
CA ASP A 88 -4.97 11.50 4.70
C ASP A 88 -4.35 10.21 5.20
N ILE A 89 -3.07 9.99 4.84
CA ILE A 89 -2.35 8.75 5.14
C ILE A 89 -2.16 8.52 6.65
N PHE A 90 -2.10 9.59 7.46
CA PHE A 90 -1.95 9.47 8.91
C PHE A 90 -3.27 9.05 9.56
N ALA A 91 -4.39 9.63 9.11
CA ALA A 91 -5.72 9.20 9.53
C ALA A 91 -6.00 7.75 9.09
N VAL A 92 -5.53 7.34 7.90
CA VAL A 92 -5.61 5.94 7.46
C VAL A 92 -4.79 5.04 8.36
N LYS A 93 -3.56 5.42 8.72
CA LYS A 93 -2.70 4.65 9.65
C LYS A 93 -3.35 4.51 11.02
N GLU A 94 -3.89 5.58 11.58
CA GLU A 94 -4.57 5.56 12.87
C GLU A 94 -5.77 4.61 12.87
N LYS A 95 -6.59 4.66 11.83
CA LYS A 95 -7.83 3.89 11.74
C LYS A 95 -7.64 2.45 11.31
N TRP A 96 -6.72 2.18 10.40
CA TRP A 96 -6.60 0.91 9.71
C TRP A 96 -5.24 0.22 9.85
N GLY A 97 -4.24 0.90 10.46
CA GLY A 97 -2.87 0.41 10.53
C GLY A 97 -2.66 -0.81 11.41
N GLU A 98 -3.60 -1.13 12.32
CA GLU A 98 -3.58 -2.39 13.07
C GLU A 98 -4.15 -3.56 12.27
N ARG A 99 -4.99 -3.24 11.27
CA ARG A 99 -5.67 -4.25 10.44
C ARG A 99 -4.93 -4.54 9.16
N PHE A 100 -4.31 -3.54 8.54
CA PHE A 100 -3.61 -3.66 7.27
C PHE A 100 -2.16 -3.21 7.38
N ALA A 101 -1.26 -3.90 6.68
CA ALA A 101 0.00 -3.29 6.29
C ALA A 101 -0.26 -2.29 5.16
N LEU A 102 0.27 -1.07 5.32
CA LEU A 102 0.10 0.03 4.37
C LEU A 102 1.38 0.23 3.58
N VAL A 103 1.27 0.29 2.25
CA VAL A 103 2.43 0.39 1.35
C VAL A 103 2.37 1.66 0.53
N GLY A 104 3.53 2.27 0.34
CA GLY A 104 3.70 3.42 -0.57
C GLY A 104 3.95 4.72 0.15
N ASN A 105 3.35 5.73 -0.37
CA ASN A 105 2.93 7.06 0.00
C ASN A 105 3.84 8.21 -0.39
N ILE A 106 5.09 8.02 -0.82
CA ILE A 106 5.88 9.15 -1.31
C ILE A 106 5.27 9.67 -2.61
N PRO A 107 4.77 10.93 -2.64
CA PRO A 107 4.13 11.48 -3.84
C PRO A 107 5.06 11.45 -5.04
N THR A 108 4.60 10.92 -6.18
CA THR A 108 5.40 10.90 -7.41
C THR A 108 5.69 12.32 -7.92
N VAL A 109 4.81 13.28 -7.64
CA VAL A 109 5.07 14.70 -7.93
C VAL A 109 6.29 15.22 -7.16
N LEU A 110 6.45 14.83 -5.89
CA LEU A 110 7.65 15.16 -5.12
C LEU A 110 8.89 14.48 -5.70
N LEU A 111 8.77 13.22 -6.13
CA LEU A 111 9.88 12.51 -6.78
C LEU A 111 10.26 13.12 -8.14
N ALA A 112 9.29 13.68 -8.88
CA ALA A 112 9.54 14.28 -10.19
C ALA A 112 10.17 15.68 -10.08
N TYR A 113 9.71 16.51 -9.16
CA TYR A 113 10.01 17.94 -9.13
C TYR A 113 10.67 18.43 -7.84
N GLY A 114 10.67 17.63 -6.79
CA GLY A 114 11.26 18.00 -5.51
C GLY A 114 12.80 17.89 -5.50
N SER A 115 13.40 18.61 -4.57
CA SER A 115 14.81 18.50 -4.24
C SER A 115 15.09 17.22 -3.43
N ILE A 116 16.36 16.82 -3.39
CA ILE A 116 16.81 15.68 -2.55
C ILE A 116 16.49 15.92 -1.08
N ASP A 117 16.64 17.16 -0.58
CA ASP A 117 16.36 17.51 0.82
C ASP A 117 14.87 17.40 1.15
N GLU A 118 13.98 17.86 0.27
CA GLU A 118 12.51 17.70 0.44
C GLU A 118 12.10 16.22 0.45
N ILE A 119 12.76 15.39 -0.36
CA ILE A 119 12.53 13.94 -0.37
C ILE A 119 13.03 13.31 0.94
N ASP A 120 14.25 13.65 1.41
CA ASP A 120 14.80 13.13 2.67
C ASP A 120 13.90 13.48 3.86
N GLU A 121 13.45 14.74 3.95
CA GLU A 121 12.52 15.20 4.99
C GLU A 121 11.17 14.48 4.94
N ARG A 122 10.60 14.29 3.73
CA ARG A 122 9.33 13.58 3.58
C ARG A 122 9.44 12.11 3.98
N VAL A 123 10.51 11.43 3.57
CA VAL A 123 10.77 10.04 3.95
C VAL A 123 10.95 9.93 5.46
N LYS A 124 11.73 10.84 6.06
CA LYS A 124 11.91 10.90 7.51
C LYS A 124 10.57 11.02 8.24
N LEU A 125 9.75 11.99 7.86
CA LEU A 125 8.41 12.20 8.42
C LEU A 125 7.55 10.95 8.35
N TYR A 126 7.55 10.26 7.20
CA TYR A 126 6.75 9.07 7.01
C TYR A 126 7.29 7.88 7.83
N CYS A 127 8.59 7.68 7.90
CA CYS A 127 9.17 6.67 8.78
C CYS A 127 8.83 6.92 10.26
N GLU A 128 8.91 8.18 10.72
CA GLU A 128 8.60 8.55 12.10
C GLU A 128 7.11 8.42 12.45
N LYS A 129 6.21 8.72 11.53
CA LYS A 129 4.76 8.73 11.78
C LYS A 129 4.07 7.41 11.43
N MET A 130 4.51 6.74 10.37
CA MET A 130 3.88 5.52 9.87
C MET A 130 4.58 4.25 10.38
N GLY A 131 5.86 4.34 10.77
CA GLY A 131 6.68 3.21 11.22
C GLY A 131 6.31 2.63 12.57
N PRO A 132 5.97 3.44 13.61
CA PRO A 132 5.65 2.92 14.94
C PRO A 132 4.53 1.86 14.90
N GLY A 133 4.72 0.77 15.66
CA GLY A 133 3.81 -0.38 15.65
C GLY A 133 3.96 -1.32 14.44
N GLY A 134 4.81 -0.98 13.46
CA GLY A 134 4.98 -1.79 12.24
C GLY A 134 3.87 -1.60 11.20
N GLY A 135 3.76 -2.57 10.28
CA GLY A 135 2.71 -2.55 9.25
C GLY A 135 2.84 -1.40 8.24
N TYR A 136 4.06 -0.87 8.03
CA TYR A 136 4.31 0.14 7.01
C TYR A 136 5.48 -0.26 6.11
N VAL A 137 5.28 -0.15 4.81
CA VAL A 137 6.31 -0.36 3.79
C VAL A 137 6.41 0.90 2.95
N LEU A 138 7.52 1.64 3.11
CA LEU A 138 7.74 2.87 2.36
C LEU A 138 7.99 2.57 0.87
N GLY A 139 7.30 3.30 0.02
CA GLY A 139 7.42 3.27 -1.43
C GLY A 139 6.90 4.56 -2.04
N SER A 140 6.87 4.65 -3.36
CA SER A 140 6.20 5.71 -4.09
C SER A 140 4.68 5.53 -4.03
N SER A 141 3.92 6.62 -4.23
CA SER A 141 2.45 6.57 -4.27
C SER A 141 1.89 5.87 -5.50
N THR A 142 2.69 5.72 -6.55
CA THR A 142 2.37 4.92 -7.75
C THR A 142 3.66 4.54 -8.47
N SER A 143 3.57 4.01 -9.68
CA SER A 143 4.72 3.57 -10.47
C SER A 143 5.73 4.71 -10.72
N ILE A 144 7.01 4.36 -10.70
CA ILE A 144 8.08 5.26 -11.12
C ILE A 144 8.03 5.38 -12.64
N MET A 145 7.63 6.55 -13.13
CA MET A 145 7.42 6.82 -14.55
C MET A 145 8.58 7.60 -15.15
N GLU A 146 8.58 7.67 -16.49
CA GLU A 146 9.43 8.59 -17.23
C GLU A 146 9.25 10.03 -16.72
N GLY A 147 10.37 10.77 -16.59
CA GLY A 147 10.38 12.13 -16.04
C GLY A 147 10.71 12.21 -14.55
N ILE A 148 10.71 11.09 -13.80
CA ILE A 148 11.26 11.07 -12.45
C ILE A 148 12.78 10.93 -12.52
N PRO A 149 13.56 11.92 -12.03
CA PRO A 149 15.02 11.84 -12.04
C PRO A 149 15.50 10.62 -11.24
N PRO A 150 16.36 9.75 -11.80
CA PRO A 150 16.86 8.57 -11.07
C PRO A 150 17.50 8.90 -9.71
N GLN A 151 18.16 10.06 -9.59
CA GLN A 151 18.75 10.52 -8.35
C GLN A 151 17.71 10.74 -7.25
N ASN A 152 16.50 11.17 -7.57
CA ASN A 152 15.42 11.38 -6.62
C ASN A 152 14.87 10.04 -6.08
N PHE A 153 14.76 9.03 -6.94
CA PHE A 153 14.43 7.67 -6.50
C PHE A 153 15.52 7.08 -5.60
N VAL A 154 16.80 7.28 -5.97
CA VAL A 154 17.93 6.86 -5.13
C VAL A 154 17.93 7.59 -3.78
N ALA A 155 17.61 8.90 -3.77
CA ALA A 155 17.50 9.67 -2.52
C ALA A 155 16.39 9.10 -1.62
N MET A 156 15.20 8.83 -2.16
CA MET A 156 14.12 8.18 -1.42
C MET A 156 14.57 6.85 -0.80
N THR A 157 15.23 6.00 -1.58
CA THR A 157 15.70 4.69 -1.10
C THR A 157 16.76 4.82 0.00
N ARG A 158 17.72 5.74 -0.17
CA ARG A 158 18.74 6.02 0.86
C ARG A 158 18.14 6.55 2.15
N ALA A 159 17.21 7.48 2.06
CA ALA A 159 16.47 8.01 3.20
C ALA A 159 15.65 6.90 3.90
N ALA A 160 15.00 6.01 3.15
CA ALA A 160 14.31 4.86 3.72
C ALA A 160 15.26 3.95 4.52
N HIS A 161 16.46 3.67 4.02
CA HIS A 161 17.45 2.91 4.76
C HIS A 161 17.99 3.65 6.00
N LYS A 162 18.06 4.99 5.95
CA LYS A 162 18.53 5.84 7.04
C LYS A 162 17.52 5.90 8.20
N TYR A 163 16.24 6.08 7.89
CA TYR A 163 15.18 6.36 8.87
C TYR A 163 14.25 5.18 9.15
N GLY A 164 14.16 4.20 8.25
CA GLY A 164 13.21 3.08 8.32
C GLY A 164 13.68 1.86 9.13
N ARG A 165 14.66 2.02 10.03
CA ARG A 165 15.14 0.91 10.88
C ARG A 165 14.23 0.71 12.08
N TYR A 166 13.43 -0.34 12.06
CA TYR A 166 12.49 -0.68 13.14
C TYR A 166 13.13 -0.87 14.53
N GLY A 167 14.42 -1.22 14.61
CA GLY A 167 15.15 -1.36 15.89
C GLY A 167 15.47 -0.03 16.59
N SER A 168 15.35 1.11 15.90
CA SER A 168 15.53 2.46 16.43
C SER A 168 14.21 3.19 16.73
N LEU A 169 13.08 2.65 16.28
CA LEU A 169 11.74 3.20 16.47
C LEU A 169 11.08 2.62 17.73
N GLY A 170 11.78 2.73 18.87
CA GLY A 170 11.21 2.53 20.20
C GLY A 170 10.66 1.12 20.46
N LYS A 171 11.30 0.41 21.36
CA LYS A 171 10.60 -0.60 22.17
C LYS A 171 9.54 0.16 22.96
N ALA A 172 8.29 0.06 22.56
CA ALA A 172 7.16 0.40 23.40
C ALA A 172 7.02 -0.67 24.51
#